data_b53345d57857e56c1eceab2a03d03607
#
_entry.id   b53345d57857e56c1eceab2a03d03607
#
_cell.length_a   1.000
_cell.length_b   1.000
_cell.length_c   1.000
_cell.angle_alpha   90.00
_cell.angle_beta   90.00
_cell.angle_gamma   90.00
#
_symmetry.space_group_name_H-M   'P 1'
#
loop_
_entity.id
_entity.type
_entity.pdbx_description
1 polymer ?
#
loop_
_entity_poly.entity_id
_entity_poly.type
_entity_poly.pdbx_seq_one_letter_code
_entity_poly.pdbx_strand_id
1 'polypeptide(L)'
;MNIDLQAREITPLRHTYAHVAKYIGGDKTASRYQEATLGAQPAANFHYRPTWDPAHEIFDASRSAVVLADWYVLKDPRQYYYATWATTRARQQDTMEANFQFVEARGMVAKIADDVRDKALQVLLPLRHAAWGANMNNAAICAYGYGTAFTAPAMFHAMDNLGVAQYLTRLGLALDEPAVLDAAKQAWLDDPRWQVLRRYVEDSFVVKDPFELFVAQNLALDGLLYPLVYGSFVDDHIAMKGGTAIAMLTAFMPEWHDESARWIDAVVKTAAAESSANNRLISGWVQAWTERARAALAPVAQLALGDAGQDALADAATRLAERCRKAGVA
;
A
#
# COMPACT_ATOMS: atom_id res chain seq x y z
N MET A 1 -20.46 50.66 1.21
CA MET A 1 -19.13 50.85 1.75
C MET A 1 -18.30 49.69 1.21
N ASN A 2 -17.55 49.87 0.11
CA ASN A 2 -16.66 48.86 -0.41
C ASN A 2 -15.41 48.85 0.46
N ILE A 3 -15.17 47.77 1.17
CA ILE A 3 -13.93 47.57 1.91
C ILE A 3 -12.91 47.06 0.85
N ASP A 4 -12.05 47.95 0.44
CA ASP A 4 -10.91 47.60 -0.44
C ASP A 4 -9.87 46.87 0.43
N LEU A 5 -9.93 45.55 0.41
CA LEU A 5 -8.93 44.69 1.02
C LEU A 5 -7.69 44.64 0.12
N GLN A 6 -6.88 45.72 0.17
CA GLN A 6 -5.54 45.66 -0.40
C GLN A 6 -4.76 44.58 0.35
N ALA A 7 -4.52 43.45 -0.30
CA ALA A 7 -3.60 42.44 0.18
C ALA A 7 -2.22 43.09 0.30
N ARG A 8 -1.80 43.43 1.52
CA ARG A 8 -0.43 43.85 1.78
C ARG A 8 0.48 42.67 1.46
N GLU A 9 1.36 42.86 0.50
CA GLU A 9 2.44 41.91 0.25
C GLU A 9 3.36 41.90 1.48
N ILE A 10 3.26 40.89 2.30
CA ILE A 10 4.09 40.71 3.48
C ILE A 10 5.33 39.95 3.03
N THR A 11 6.48 40.62 3.01
CA THR A 11 7.76 39.95 2.75
C THR A 11 8.07 39.05 3.97
N PRO A 12 8.16 37.73 3.78
CA PRO A 12 8.44 36.82 4.89
C PRO A 12 9.85 37.06 5.44
N LEU A 13 10.02 36.94 6.75
CA LEU A 13 11.33 37.01 7.39
C LEU A 13 12.28 35.89 6.97
N ARG A 14 11.73 34.79 6.46
CA ARG A 14 12.43 33.62 5.95
C ARG A 14 11.61 32.91 4.89
N HIS A 15 12.25 32.24 3.96
CA HIS A 15 11.56 31.49 2.88
C HIS A 15 10.94 30.17 3.35
N THR A 16 11.43 29.59 4.45
CA THR A 16 10.91 28.36 5.06
C THR A 16 11.35 28.23 6.52
N TYR A 17 10.93 27.15 7.17
CA TYR A 17 11.35 26.81 8.54
C TYR A 17 12.83 26.41 8.59
N ALA A 18 13.51 26.71 9.71
CA ALA A 18 14.94 26.46 9.86
C ALA A 18 15.34 24.98 9.69
N HIS A 19 14.48 24.04 10.14
CA HIS A 19 14.73 22.61 9.97
C HIS A 19 14.59 22.16 8.51
N VAL A 20 13.73 22.79 7.71
CA VAL A 20 13.58 22.51 6.27
C VAL A 20 14.74 23.16 5.49
N ALA A 21 15.14 24.38 5.85
CA ALA A 21 16.25 25.09 5.23
C ALA A 21 17.57 24.30 5.25
N LYS A 22 17.78 23.42 6.25
CA LYS A 22 18.94 22.51 6.31
C LYS A 22 19.04 21.59 5.09
N TYR A 23 17.90 21.22 4.49
CA TYR A 23 17.84 20.30 3.34
C TYR A 23 17.82 20.99 1.99
N ILE A 24 17.24 22.19 1.91
CA ILE A 24 17.02 22.87 0.62
C ILE A 24 17.83 24.15 0.43
N GLY A 25 18.43 24.69 1.49
CA GLY A 25 19.08 26.00 1.52
C GLY A 25 18.17 27.10 2.06
N GLY A 26 18.75 28.06 2.78
CA GLY A 26 18.01 29.12 3.49
C GLY A 26 17.40 30.18 2.58
N ASP A 27 17.87 30.28 1.35
CA ASP A 27 17.46 31.22 0.31
C ASP A 27 16.37 30.69 -0.64
N LYS A 28 15.94 29.44 -0.43
CA LYS A 28 14.93 28.79 -1.27
C LYS A 28 13.60 28.68 -0.54
N THR A 29 12.53 28.96 -1.28
CA THR A 29 11.15 28.68 -0.82
C THR A 29 10.86 27.19 -0.89
N ALA A 30 10.44 26.60 0.22
CA ALA A 30 10.05 25.19 0.27
C ALA A 30 8.67 24.98 -0.36
N SER A 31 8.49 23.82 -1.01
CA SER A 31 7.16 23.35 -1.37
C SER A 31 6.40 22.88 -0.13
N ARG A 32 5.08 22.82 -0.20
CA ARG A 32 4.24 22.29 0.89
C ARG A 32 4.60 20.85 1.27
N TYR A 33 4.95 20.04 0.28
CA TYR A 33 5.46 18.69 0.51
C TYR A 33 6.76 18.70 1.31
N GLN A 34 7.72 19.56 0.97
CA GLN A 34 8.98 19.68 1.70
C GLN A 34 8.75 20.13 3.14
N GLU A 35 7.87 21.12 3.36
CA GLU A 35 7.55 21.60 4.72
C GLU A 35 6.83 20.55 5.57
N ALA A 36 5.98 19.70 4.95
CA ALA A 36 5.28 18.64 5.66
C ALA A 36 6.13 17.39 5.91
N THR A 37 7.29 17.28 5.23
CA THR A 37 8.08 16.04 5.23
C THR A 37 9.46 16.22 5.85
N LEU A 38 10.22 17.25 5.42
CA LEU A 38 11.63 17.35 5.78
C LEU A 38 11.81 17.78 7.25
N GLY A 39 12.52 16.95 8.04
CA GLY A 39 12.80 17.23 9.43
C GLY A 39 11.58 17.39 10.33
N ALA A 40 10.41 16.91 9.92
CA ALA A 40 9.17 17.08 10.66
C ALA A 40 9.03 16.13 11.87
N GLN A 41 9.85 15.07 11.93
CA GLN A 41 9.83 14.16 13.08
C GLN A 41 10.40 14.85 14.33
N PRO A 42 9.71 14.80 15.49
CA PRO A 42 10.23 15.31 16.75
C PRO A 42 11.52 14.60 17.15
N ALA A 43 12.58 15.36 17.42
CA ALA A 43 13.87 14.81 17.84
C ALA A 43 14.41 15.51 19.10
N ALA A 44 14.06 16.80 19.33
CA ALA A 44 14.52 17.54 20.49
C ALA A 44 13.66 17.26 21.72
N ASN A 45 14.30 17.03 22.86
CA ASN A 45 13.64 16.74 24.16
C ASN A 45 12.71 15.52 24.12
N PHE A 46 12.90 14.63 23.15
CA PHE A 46 12.08 13.44 22.97
C PHE A 46 12.90 12.23 23.40
N HIS A 47 12.57 11.67 24.55
CA HIS A 47 13.28 10.56 25.18
C HIS A 47 12.31 9.49 25.71
N TYR A 48 11.07 9.47 25.18
CA TYR A 48 10.07 8.50 25.60
C TYR A 48 10.46 7.10 25.11
N ARG A 49 10.44 6.16 26.05
CA ARG A 49 10.62 4.73 25.78
C ARG A 49 9.34 3.98 26.11
N PRO A 50 8.77 3.23 25.15
CA PRO A 50 7.57 2.44 25.41
C PRO A 50 7.86 1.37 26.48
N THR A 51 6.89 1.11 27.33
CA THR A 51 7.03 0.06 28.37
C THR A 51 7.18 -1.35 27.79
N TRP A 52 6.65 -1.57 26.59
CA TRP A 52 6.76 -2.85 25.86
C TRP A 52 8.07 -3.01 25.05
N ASP A 53 8.83 -1.93 24.89
CA ASP A 53 10.12 -1.94 24.22
C ASP A 53 11.06 -0.88 24.84
N PRO A 54 11.56 -1.14 26.06
CA PRO A 54 12.40 -0.18 26.79
C PRO A 54 13.81 -0.04 26.19
N ALA A 55 14.19 -0.91 25.27
CA ALA A 55 15.51 -0.83 24.60
C ALA A 55 15.59 0.32 23.61
N HIS A 56 14.47 0.77 23.03
CA HIS A 56 14.42 1.79 21.99
C HIS A 56 13.57 2.99 22.39
N GLU A 57 13.94 4.15 21.91
CA GLU A 57 13.06 5.32 21.92
C GLU A 57 11.92 5.12 20.88
N ILE A 58 10.86 5.92 20.98
CA ILE A 58 9.72 5.77 20.06
C ILE A 58 10.13 6.10 18.62
N PHE A 59 11.03 7.09 18.41
CA PHE A 59 11.61 7.42 17.11
C PHE A 59 13.10 7.07 17.12
N ASP A 60 13.41 5.83 16.81
CA ASP A 60 14.77 5.28 16.88
C ASP A 60 15.15 4.64 15.54
N ALA A 61 16.15 5.22 14.86
CA ALA A 61 16.63 4.70 13.59
C ALA A 61 17.24 3.30 13.72
N SER A 62 17.69 2.90 14.91
CA SER A 62 18.27 1.58 15.18
C SER A 62 17.25 0.44 15.22
N ARG A 63 15.95 0.75 15.12
CA ARG A 63 14.90 -0.26 14.94
C ARG A 63 15.00 -0.98 13.59
N SER A 64 15.69 -0.39 12.62
CA SER A 64 15.98 -1.03 11.35
C SER A 64 17.46 -1.37 11.22
N ALA A 65 17.75 -2.52 10.64
CA ALA A 65 19.09 -2.92 10.23
C ALA A 65 19.57 -2.18 8.97
N VAL A 66 18.67 -1.53 8.23
CA VAL A 66 19.02 -0.58 7.17
C VAL A 66 19.58 0.69 7.78
N VAL A 67 20.78 1.08 7.39
CA VAL A 67 21.46 2.27 7.87
C VAL A 67 21.50 3.33 6.77
N LEU A 68 20.90 4.49 7.04
CA LEU A 68 20.98 5.66 6.17
C LEU A 68 21.67 6.79 6.93
N ALA A 69 22.62 7.48 6.29
CA ALA A 69 23.25 8.67 6.86
C ALA A 69 22.21 9.78 7.12
N ASP A 70 21.24 9.88 6.24
CA ASP A 70 20.08 10.77 6.38
C ASP A 70 18.81 10.10 5.83
N TRP A 71 17.84 9.81 6.69
CA TRP A 71 16.55 9.21 6.30
C TRP A 71 15.69 10.13 5.42
N TYR A 72 15.99 11.43 5.37
CA TYR A 72 15.29 12.39 4.52
C TYR A 72 15.78 12.42 3.07
N VAL A 73 16.77 11.56 2.69
CA VAL A 73 17.06 11.27 1.27
C VAL A 73 15.97 10.45 0.60
N LEU A 74 15.20 9.71 1.41
CA LEU A 74 14.02 8.98 0.91
C LEU A 74 12.97 9.99 0.41
N LYS A 75 12.37 9.67 -0.73
CA LYS A 75 11.39 10.56 -1.37
C LYS A 75 10.16 9.77 -1.78
N ASP A 76 9.01 10.40 -1.64
CA ASP A 76 7.78 9.97 -2.29
C ASP A 76 7.61 10.72 -3.63
N PRO A 77 7.77 10.04 -4.79
CA PRO A 77 7.58 10.68 -6.10
C PRO A 77 6.19 11.27 -6.31
N ARG A 78 5.18 10.79 -5.56
CA ARG A 78 3.82 11.33 -5.57
C ARG A 78 3.73 12.67 -4.87
N GLN A 79 4.73 13.01 -4.05
CA GLN A 79 4.78 14.20 -3.19
C GLN A 79 3.55 14.33 -2.29
N TYR A 80 3.09 13.20 -1.73
CA TYR A 80 1.95 13.18 -0.85
C TYR A 80 2.31 13.78 0.52
N TYR A 81 1.53 14.77 0.90
CA TYR A 81 1.30 15.23 2.25
C TYR A 81 -0.21 15.22 2.49
N TYR A 82 -0.65 15.41 3.71
CA TYR A 82 -2.06 15.17 4.09
C TYR A 82 -3.07 15.79 3.12
N ALA A 83 -2.93 17.08 2.78
CA ALA A 83 -3.91 17.75 1.92
C ALA A 83 -3.93 17.19 0.49
N THR A 84 -2.75 16.90 -0.10
CA THR A 84 -2.67 16.34 -1.45
C THR A 84 -3.23 14.93 -1.49
N TRP A 85 -2.86 14.09 -0.53
CA TRP A 85 -3.40 12.73 -0.41
C TRP A 85 -4.93 12.76 -0.22
N ALA A 86 -5.43 13.52 0.77
CA ALA A 86 -6.86 13.61 1.05
C ALA A 86 -7.67 14.11 -0.18
N THR A 87 -7.18 15.14 -0.87
CA THR A 87 -7.85 15.67 -2.07
C THR A 87 -7.84 14.65 -3.23
N THR A 88 -6.72 13.93 -3.41
CA THR A 88 -6.63 12.90 -4.45
C THR A 88 -7.59 11.75 -4.16
N ARG A 89 -7.61 11.26 -2.91
CA ARG A 89 -8.51 10.16 -2.52
C ARG A 89 -9.99 10.57 -2.55
N ALA A 90 -10.32 11.80 -2.18
CA ALA A 90 -11.69 12.31 -2.30
C ALA A 90 -12.19 12.27 -3.77
N ARG A 91 -11.38 12.72 -4.72
CA ARG A 91 -11.74 12.66 -6.15
C ARG A 91 -11.90 11.23 -6.67
N GLN A 92 -11.03 10.33 -6.25
CA GLN A 92 -11.13 8.91 -6.61
C GLN A 92 -12.39 8.28 -5.98
N GLN A 93 -12.71 8.63 -4.74
CA GLN A 93 -13.95 8.20 -4.09
C GLN A 93 -15.19 8.69 -4.85
N ASP A 94 -15.23 9.95 -5.26
CA ASP A 94 -16.35 10.49 -6.08
C ASP A 94 -16.52 9.67 -7.37
N THR A 95 -15.42 9.29 -8.02
CA THR A 95 -15.44 8.44 -9.21
C THR A 95 -15.98 7.04 -8.89
N MET A 96 -15.55 6.44 -7.78
CA MET A 96 -16.05 5.14 -7.36
C MET A 96 -17.53 5.16 -6.99
N GLU A 97 -17.99 6.21 -6.29
CA GLU A 97 -19.42 6.39 -5.99
C GLU A 97 -20.24 6.47 -7.29
N ALA A 98 -19.76 7.20 -8.28
CA ALA A 98 -20.42 7.26 -9.60
C ALA A 98 -20.45 5.89 -10.28
N ASN A 99 -19.40 5.08 -10.18
CA ASN A 99 -19.38 3.72 -10.72
C ASN A 99 -20.40 2.81 -10.01
N PHE A 100 -20.48 2.83 -8.68
CA PHE A 100 -21.48 2.07 -7.92
C PHE A 100 -22.90 2.48 -8.31
N GLN A 101 -23.20 3.77 -8.38
CA GLN A 101 -24.49 4.29 -8.80
C GLN A 101 -24.85 3.88 -10.24
N PHE A 102 -23.88 3.92 -11.15
CA PHE A 102 -24.08 3.50 -12.54
C PHE A 102 -24.41 2.01 -12.65
N VAL A 103 -23.65 1.16 -11.96
CA VAL A 103 -23.86 -0.30 -11.95
C VAL A 103 -25.23 -0.64 -11.37
N GLU A 104 -25.63 -0.01 -10.27
CA GLU A 104 -26.92 -0.19 -9.61
C GLU A 104 -28.08 0.27 -10.52
N ALA A 105 -28.03 1.52 -11.01
CA ALA A 105 -29.08 2.11 -11.83
C ALA A 105 -29.33 1.35 -13.15
N ARG A 106 -28.33 0.63 -13.65
CA ARG A 106 -28.42 -0.19 -14.87
C ARG A 106 -28.73 -1.66 -14.60
N GLY A 107 -28.86 -2.05 -13.32
CA GLY A 107 -29.09 -3.45 -12.93
C GLY A 107 -28.00 -4.38 -13.47
N MET A 108 -26.74 -3.91 -13.51
CA MET A 108 -25.65 -4.68 -14.16
C MET A 108 -25.30 -5.93 -13.37
N VAL A 109 -25.42 -5.90 -12.05
CA VAL A 109 -25.14 -7.06 -11.19
C VAL A 109 -26.08 -8.23 -11.52
N ALA A 110 -27.37 -7.96 -11.72
CA ALA A 110 -28.36 -9.00 -12.07
C ALA A 110 -28.10 -9.67 -13.44
N LYS A 111 -27.21 -9.14 -14.24
CA LYS A 111 -26.82 -9.70 -15.55
C LYS A 111 -25.57 -10.57 -15.49
N ILE A 112 -24.89 -10.60 -14.35
CA ILE A 112 -23.72 -11.45 -14.13
C ILE A 112 -24.20 -12.88 -13.91
N ALA A 113 -23.64 -13.83 -14.66
CA ALA A 113 -23.93 -15.24 -14.44
C ALA A 113 -23.54 -15.69 -13.03
N ASP A 114 -24.33 -16.57 -12.41
CA ASP A 114 -24.13 -16.98 -11.01
C ASP A 114 -22.73 -17.56 -10.77
N ASP A 115 -22.22 -18.38 -11.68
CA ASP A 115 -20.88 -18.97 -11.57
C ASP A 115 -19.77 -17.93 -11.61
N VAL A 116 -19.91 -16.85 -12.38
CA VAL A 116 -18.96 -15.73 -12.45
C VAL A 116 -19.03 -14.89 -11.18
N ARG A 117 -20.25 -14.60 -10.70
CA ARG A 117 -20.46 -13.87 -9.45
C ARG A 117 -19.90 -14.63 -8.26
N ASP A 118 -20.25 -15.91 -8.12
CA ASP A 118 -19.83 -16.76 -7.01
C ASP A 118 -18.29 -16.92 -7.00
N LYS A 119 -17.67 -17.08 -8.18
CA LYS A 119 -16.24 -17.13 -8.32
C LYS A 119 -15.58 -15.83 -7.86
N ALA A 120 -16.10 -14.68 -8.24
CA ALA A 120 -15.60 -13.38 -7.82
C ALA A 120 -15.71 -13.20 -6.30
N LEU A 121 -16.85 -13.56 -5.70
CA LEU A 121 -17.06 -13.50 -4.25
C LEU A 121 -16.08 -14.40 -3.50
N GLN A 122 -15.87 -15.64 -3.96
CA GLN A 122 -14.94 -16.61 -3.35
C GLN A 122 -13.50 -16.10 -3.33
N VAL A 123 -13.07 -15.34 -4.35
CA VAL A 123 -11.69 -14.85 -4.46
C VAL A 123 -11.53 -13.48 -3.82
N LEU A 124 -12.43 -12.53 -4.09
CA LEU A 124 -12.23 -11.14 -3.70
C LEU A 124 -12.58 -10.86 -2.24
N LEU A 125 -13.63 -11.47 -1.70
CA LEU A 125 -14.08 -11.10 -0.35
C LEU A 125 -13.13 -11.52 0.78
N PRO A 126 -12.49 -12.70 0.78
CA PRO A 126 -11.50 -13.02 1.79
C PRO A 126 -10.29 -12.09 1.77
N LEU A 127 -9.96 -11.48 0.61
CA LEU A 127 -8.85 -10.52 0.49
C LEU A 127 -9.04 -9.23 1.29
N ARG A 128 -10.26 -8.91 1.74
CA ARG A 128 -10.47 -7.79 2.68
C ARG A 128 -9.67 -7.97 3.97
N HIS A 129 -9.42 -9.21 4.39
CA HIS A 129 -8.60 -9.51 5.56
C HIS A 129 -7.11 -9.32 5.28
N ALA A 130 -6.65 -9.63 4.06
CA ALA A 130 -5.29 -9.32 3.64
C ALA A 130 -5.07 -7.79 3.52
N ALA A 131 -6.03 -7.06 2.96
CA ALA A 131 -6.00 -5.60 2.89
C ALA A 131 -6.02 -4.95 4.29
N TRP A 132 -6.82 -5.49 5.23
CA TRP A 132 -6.77 -5.05 6.62
C TRP A 132 -5.41 -5.36 7.26
N GLY A 133 -4.81 -6.51 6.95
CA GLY A 133 -3.44 -6.84 7.37
C GLY A 133 -2.41 -5.84 6.83
N ALA A 134 -2.52 -5.44 5.57
CA ALA A 134 -1.68 -4.41 4.96
C ALA A 134 -1.86 -3.03 5.63
N ASN A 135 -3.08 -2.68 6.04
CA ASN A 135 -3.34 -1.50 6.86
C ASN A 135 -2.55 -1.56 8.17
N MET A 136 -2.64 -2.68 8.91
CA MET A 136 -1.93 -2.88 10.19
C MET A 136 -0.41 -2.81 10.01
N ASN A 137 0.13 -3.45 8.97
CA ASN A 137 1.56 -3.44 8.67
C ASN A 137 2.06 -2.02 8.36
N ASN A 138 1.35 -1.27 7.53
CA ASN A 138 1.74 0.10 7.21
C ASN A 138 1.56 1.07 8.39
N ALA A 139 0.59 0.83 9.28
CA ALA A 139 0.47 1.55 10.55
C ALA A 139 1.68 1.24 11.47
N ALA A 140 2.14 -0.01 11.52
CA ALA A 140 3.34 -0.40 12.27
C ALA A 140 4.63 0.23 11.67
N ILE A 141 4.76 0.25 10.34
CA ILE A 141 5.87 0.96 9.66
C ILE A 141 5.86 2.45 10.02
N CYS A 142 4.69 3.08 10.05
CA CYS A 142 4.57 4.48 10.49
C CYS A 142 4.97 4.66 11.95
N ALA A 143 4.55 3.76 12.84
CA ALA A 143 4.78 3.86 14.27
C ALA A 143 6.24 3.63 14.67
N TYR A 144 6.94 2.72 14.00
CA TYR A 144 8.28 2.26 14.37
C TYR A 144 9.38 2.64 13.38
N GLY A 145 9.02 3.13 12.20
CA GLY A 145 9.97 3.64 11.21
C GLY A 145 10.58 4.97 11.65
N TYR A 146 11.66 5.36 10.99
CA TYR A 146 12.36 6.61 11.28
C TYR A 146 12.25 7.60 10.11
N GLY A 147 12.02 8.87 10.45
CA GLY A 147 11.92 9.97 9.48
C GLY A 147 10.57 10.06 8.77
N THR A 148 9.96 11.26 8.80
CA THR A 148 8.65 11.51 8.16
C THR A 148 8.64 11.27 6.66
N ALA A 149 9.79 11.31 5.99
CA ALA A 149 9.92 10.93 4.58
C ALA A 149 9.60 9.44 4.32
N PHE A 150 9.77 8.58 5.33
CA PHE A 150 9.43 7.16 5.27
C PHE A 150 8.06 6.88 5.91
N THR A 151 7.80 7.46 7.08
CA THR A 151 6.63 7.10 7.90
C THR A 151 5.33 7.75 7.44
N ALA A 152 5.36 8.99 6.92
CA ALA A 152 4.14 9.64 6.45
C ALA A 152 3.51 8.96 5.23
N PRO A 153 4.25 8.60 4.16
CA PRO A 153 3.68 7.83 3.06
C PRO A 153 3.16 6.45 3.48
N ALA A 154 3.79 5.81 4.47
CA ALA A 154 3.31 4.54 5.02
C ALA A 154 1.94 4.70 5.70
N MET A 155 1.71 5.79 6.45
CA MET A 155 0.40 6.07 7.03
C MET A 155 -0.67 6.31 5.95
N PHE A 156 -0.36 7.06 4.90
CA PHE A 156 -1.30 7.23 3.78
C PHE A 156 -1.63 5.90 3.12
N HIS A 157 -0.63 5.05 2.93
CA HIS A 157 -0.84 3.71 2.38
C HIS A 157 -1.62 2.78 3.33
N ALA A 158 -1.47 2.94 4.65
CA ALA A 158 -2.31 2.25 5.63
C ALA A 158 -3.79 2.60 5.45
N MET A 159 -4.10 3.88 5.29
CA MET A 159 -5.47 4.34 5.07
C MET A 159 -6.02 3.88 3.72
N ASP A 160 -5.19 3.86 2.66
CA ASP A 160 -5.58 3.34 1.36
C ASP A 160 -5.96 1.83 1.46
N ASN A 161 -5.18 1.02 2.16
CA ASN A 161 -5.49 -0.40 2.36
C ASN A 161 -6.75 -0.63 3.20
N LEU A 162 -7.03 0.23 4.19
CA LEU A 162 -8.31 0.21 4.90
C LEU A 162 -9.47 0.51 3.94
N GLY A 163 -9.30 1.48 3.04
CA GLY A 163 -10.24 1.78 1.96
C GLY A 163 -10.49 0.57 1.05
N VAL A 164 -9.44 -0.14 0.62
CA VAL A 164 -9.56 -1.38 -0.16
C VAL A 164 -10.40 -2.41 0.58
N ALA A 165 -10.15 -2.65 1.88
CA ALA A 165 -10.93 -3.59 2.68
C ALA A 165 -12.42 -3.21 2.75
N GLN A 166 -12.72 -1.91 2.90
CA GLN A 166 -14.10 -1.40 2.91
C GLN A 166 -14.78 -1.55 1.54
N TYR A 167 -14.10 -1.23 0.45
CA TYR A 167 -14.66 -1.38 -0.90
C TYR A 167 -14.87 -2.84 -1.30
N LEU A 168 -14.01 -3.76 -0.88
CA LEU A 168 -14.24 -5.21 -1.05
C LEU A 168 -15.49 -5.66 -0.28
N THR A 169 -15.69 -5.15 0.93
CA THR A 169 -16.93 -5.40 1.70
C THR A 169 -18.16 -4.86 0.97
N ARG A 170 -18.09 -3.63 0.47
CA ARG A 170 -19.17 -3.01 -0.30
C ARG A 170 -19.45 -3.74 -1.61
N LEU A 171 -18.43 -4.23 -2.31
CA LEU A 171 -18.57 -5.07 -3.47
C LEU A 171 -19.37 -6.34 -3.14
N GLY A 172 -19.04 -7.01 -2.04
CA GLY A 172 -19.80 -8.18 -1.58
C GLY A 172 -21.28 -7.89 -1.37
N LEU A 173 -21.57 -6.77 -0.68
CA LEU A 173 -22.97 -6.33 -0.44
C LEU A 173 -23.70 -5.88 -1.72
N ALA A 174 -22.99 -5.48 -2.76
CA ALA A 174 -23.57 -5.15 -4.05
C ALA A 174 -23.85 -6.40 -4.90
N LEU A 175 -23.08 -7.47 -4.69
CA LEU A 175 -23.18 -8.71 -5.47
C LEU A 175 -24.11 -9.75 -4.86
N ASP A 176 -24.30 -9.76 -3.53
CA ASP A 176 -25.07 -10.78 -2.82
C ASP A 176 -25.58 -10.27 -1.46
N GLU A 177 -26.33 -11.12 -0.75
CA GLU A 177 -26.87 -10.87 0.58
C GLU A 177 -25.75 -10.74 1.66
N PRO A 178 -26.00 -10.03 2.77
CA PRO A 178 -24.98 -9.81 3.82
C PRO A 178 -24.30 -11.07 4.37
N ALA A 179 -24.97 -12.22 4.33
CA ALA A 179 -24.42 -13.51 4.78
C ALA A 179 -23.13 -13.91 4.04
N VAL A 180 -22.89 -13.41 2.82
CA VAL A 180 -21.67 -13.67 2.05
C VAL A 180 -20.41 -13.15 2.76
N LEU A 181 -20.55 -12.12 3.57
CA LEU A 181 -19.43 -11.55 4.34
C LEU A 181 -18.97 -12.51 5.46
N ASP A 182 -19.92 -13.20 6.11
CA ASP A 182 -19.61 -14.20 7.13
C ASP A 182 -19.01 -15.46 6.48
N ALA A 183 -19.56 -15.89 5.34
CA ALA A 183 -19.00 -16.99 4.57
C ALA A 183 -17.54 -16.72 4.13
N ALA A 184 -17.24 -15.51 3.67
CA ALA A 184 -15.89 -15.11 3.30
C ALA A 184 -14.94 -15.02 4.50
N LYS A 185 -15.42 -14.57 5.67
CA LYS A 185 -14.67 -14.61 6.92
C LYS A 185 -14.35 -16.05 7.33
N GLN A 186 -15.34 -16.94 7.26
CA GLN A 186 -15.13 -18.35 7.58
C GLN A 186 -14.13 -19.00 6.63
N ALA A 187 -14.20 -18.68 5.31
CA ALA A 187 -13.22 -19.14 4.34
C ALA A 187 -11.81 -18.67 4.70
N TRP A 188 -11.62 -17.40 5.08
CA TRP A 188 -10.34 -16.89 5.56
C TRP A 188 -9.82 -17.64 6.77
N LEU A 189 -10.70 -18.02 7.72
CA LEU A 189 -10.33 -18.67 8.95
C LEU A 189 -10.00 -20.16 8.79
N ASP A 190 -10.72 -20.89 7.94
CA ASP A 190 -10.71 -22.37 7.96
C ASP A 190 -10.46 -23.02 6.60
N ASP A 191 -10.69 -22.33 5.46
CA ASP A 191 -10.48 -22.94 4.15
C ASP A 191 -9.00 -23.11 3.86
N PRO A 192 -8.52 -24.33 3.56
CA PRO A 192 -7.11 -24.63 3.30
C PRO A 192 -6.48 -23.76 2.22
N ARG A 193 -7.27 -23.28 1.24
CA ARG A 193 -6.81 -22.43 0.13
C ARG A 193 -6.33 -21.05 0.60
N TRP A 194 -6.78 -20.59 1.77
CA TRP A 194 -6.43 -19.30 2.34
C TRP A 194 -5.37 -19.38 3.44
N GLN A 195 -5.13 -20.56 4.03
CA GLN A 195 -4.30 -20.66 5.23
C GLN A 195 -2.84 -20.29 5.04
N VAL A 196 -2.27 -20.52 3.84
CA VAL A 196 -0.88 -20.12 3.57
C VAL A 196 -0.75 -18.60 3.45
N LEU A 197 -1.72 -17.94 2.78
CA LEU A 197 -1.76 -16.47 2.72
C LEU A 197 -2.06 -15.86 4.09
N ARG A 198 -2.99 -16.42 4.84
CA ARG A 198 -3.28 -15.98 6.20
C ARG A 198 -2.04 -16.06 7.08
N ARG A 199 -1.31 -17.17 7.06
CA ARG A 199 -0.05 -17.32 7.80
C ARG A 199 0.97 -16.28 7.39
N TYR A 200 1.11 -16.00 6.09
CA TYR A 200 2.00 -14.94 5.62
C TYR A 200 1.66 -13.59 6.26
N VAL A 201 0.38 -13.23 6.25
CA VAL A 201 -0.11 -11.97 6.85
C VAL A 201 0.13 -11.96 8.37
N GLU A 202 -0.20 -13.03 9.08
CA GLU A 202 -0.01 -13.12 10.52
C GLU A 202 1.48 -13.13 10.91
N ASP A 203 2.35 -13.80 10.16
CA ASP A 203 3.80 -13.79 10.36
C ASP A 203 4.38 -12.38 10.14
N SER A 204 3.82 -11.60 9.20
CA SER A 204 4.28 -10.23 8.95
C SER A 204 4.03 -9.28 10.14
N PHE A 205 2.99 -9.53 10.96
CA PHE A 205 2.67 -8.71 12.14
C PHE A 205 3.74 -8.78 13.24
N VAL A 206 4.57 -9.79 13.24
CA VAL A 206 5.63 -9.97 14.24
C VAL A 206 7.02 -9.58 13.74
N VAL A 207 7.13 -9.10 12.50
CA VAL A 207 8.35 -8.51 11.96
C VAL A 207 8.64 -7.21 12.70
N LYS A 208 9.80 -7.13 13.33
CA LYS A 208 10.17 -6.00 14.18
C LYS A 208 10.86 -4.87 13.42
N ASP A 209 11.63 -5.20 12.37
CA ASP A 209 12.29 -4.22 11.55
C ASP A 209 11.29 -3.56 10.60
N PRO A 210 11.04 -2.23 10.71
CA PRO A 210 10.06 -1.54 9.88
C PRO A 210 10.42 -1.53 8.40
N PHE A 211 11.70 -1.63 8.03
CA PHE A 211 12.10 -1.67 6.63
C PHE A 211 11.96 -3.09 6.05
N GLU A 212 12.25 -4.13 6.82
CA GLU A 212 11.93 -5.51 6.43
C GLU A 212 10.42 -5.68 6.22
N LEU A 213 9.61 -5.17 7.15
CA LEU A 213 8.15 -5.19 7.05
C LEU A 213 7.66 -4.44 5.80
N PHE A 214 8.29 -3.31 5.47
CA PHE A 214 8.01 -2.55 4.25
C PHE A 214 8.28 -3.38 2.99
N VAL A 215 9.38 -4.12 2.94
CA VAL A 215 9.72 -5.04 1.84
C VAL A 215 8.72 -6.20 1.79
N ALA A 216 8.44 -6.82 2.92
CA ALA A 216 7.51 -7.96 3.01
C ALA A 216 6.12 -7.60 2.50
N GLN A 217 5.52 -6.54 3.04
CA GLN A 217 4.15 -6.16 2.69
C GLN A 217 4.09 -5.48 1.32
N ASN A 218 4.78 -4.34 1.19
CA ASN A 218 4.48 -3.41 0.09
C ASN A 218 5.19 -3.80 -1.22
N LEU A 219 6.38 -4.43 -1.14
CA LEU A 219 7.09 -4.88 -2.34
C LEU A 219 6.74 -6.31 -2.71
N ALA A 220 6.88 -7.26 -1.77
CA ALA A 220 6.77 -8.69 -2.07
C ALA A 220 5.29 -9.13 -2.21
N LEU A 221 4.48 -8.94 -1.16
CA LEU A 221 3.09 -9.40 -1.20
C LEU A 221 2.26 -8.59 -2.20
N ASP A 222 2.21 -7.27 -2.06
CA ASP A 222 1.39 -6.42 -2.92
C ASP A 222 1.85 -6.48 -4.38
N GLY A 223 3.17 -6.59 -4.61
CA GLY A 223 3.76 -6.71 -5.94
C GLY A 223 3.37 -7.99 -6.70
N LEU A 224 2.93 -9.03 -6.00
CA LEU A 224 2.40 -10.27 -6.60
C LEU A 224 0.87 -10.30 -6.58
N LEU A 225 0.25 -9.91 -5.47
CA LEU A 225 -1.19 -10.01 -5.25
C LEU A 225 -1.98 -9.14 -6.22
N TYR A 226 -1.62 -7.87 -6.38
CA TYR A 226 -2.38 -6.95 -7.22
C TYR A 226 -2.36 -7.34 -8.70
N PRO A 227 -1.21 -7.64 -9.34
CA PRO A 227 -1.22 -8.11 -10.72
C PRO A 227 -1.95 -9.44 -10.93
N LEU A 228 -1.82 -10.38 -9.97
CA LEU A 228 -2.50 -11.67 -10.03
C LEU A 228 -4.02 -11.51 -9.94
N VAL A 229 -4.48 -10.76 -8.93
CA VAL A 229 -5.91 -10.70 -8.60
C VAL A 229 -6.63 -9.70 -9.48
N TYR A 230 -6.16 -8.46 -9.57
CA TYR A 230 -6.90 -7.43 -10.30
C TYR A 230 -6.59 -7.46 -11.80
N GLY A 231 -5.35 -7.74 -12.19
CA GLY A 231 -5.00 -7.93 -13.60
C GLY A 231 -5.52 -9.25 -14.15
N SER A 232 -4.87 -10.36 -13.79
CA SER A 232 -5.15 -11.65 -14.42
C SER A 232 -6.52 -12.22 -14.07
N PHE A 233 -6.97 -12.10 -12.79
CA PHE A 233 -8.26 -12.68 -12.42
C PHE A 233 -9.43 -11.75 -12.74
N VAL A 234 -9.40 -10.47 -12.32
CA VAL A 234 -10.54 -9.57 -12.51
C VAL A 234 -10.63 -9.12 -13.97
N ASP A 235 -9.57 -8.51 -14.52
CA ASP A 235 -9.62 -7.90 -15.85
C ASP A 235 -9.59 -8.94 -16.98
N ASP A 236 -8.66 -9.91 -16.92
CA ASP A 236 -8.47 -10.87 -18.01
C ASP A 236 -9.42 -12.07 -17.94
N HIS A 237 -9.98 -12.41 -16.75
CA HIS A 237 -10.84 -13.58 -16.61
C HIS A 237 -12.29 -13.21 -16.28
N ILE A 238 -12.56 -12.50 -15.19
CA ILE A 238 -13.93 -12.18 -14.74
C ILE A 238 -14.62 -11.23 -15.72
N ALA A 239 -13.96 -10.13 -16.12
CA ALA A 239 -14.54 -9.17 -17.04
C ALA A 239 -14.88 -9.80 -18.41
N MET A 240 -14.01 -10.68 -18.93
CA MET A 240 -14.22 -11.37 -20.21
C MET A 240 -15.33 -12.42 -20.17
N LYS A 241 -15.75 -12.86 -18.98
CA LYS A 241 -16.87 -13.78 -18.75
C LYS A 241 -18.19 -13.07 -18.40
N GLY A 242 -18.28 -11.76 -18.64
CA GLY A 242 -19.49 -10.98 -18.36
C GLY A 242 -19.49 -10.28 -17.00
N GLY A 243 -18.41 -10.37 -16.23
CA GLY A 243 -18.25 -9.68 -14.94
C GLY A 243 -17.71 -8.26 -15.04
N THR A 244 -17.95 -7.55 -16.15
CA THR A 244 -17.46 -6.17 -16.37
C THR A 244 -17.83 -5.22 -15.23
N ALA A 245 -19.02 -5.40 -14.62
CA ALA A 245 -19.41 -4.60 -13.46
C ALA A 245 -18.46 -4.77 -12.28
N ILE A 246 -17.97 -6.00 -12.05
CA ILE A 246 -16.99 -6.28 -10.98
C ILE A 246 -15.68 -5.57 -11.27
N ALA A 247 -15.17 -5.63 -12.50
CA ALA A 247 -13.96 -4.90 -12.91
C ALA A 247 -14.14 -3.40 -12.74
N MET A 248 -15.27 -2.81 -13.11
CA MET A 248 -15.58 -1.40 -12.88
C MET A 248 -15.54 -1.02 -11.39
N LEU A 249 -16.08 -1.87 -10.51
CA LEU A 249 -16.15 -1.61 -9.08
C LEU A 249 -14.84 -1.86 -8.34
N THR A 250 -13.85 -2.46 -8.98
CA THR A 250 -12.50 -2.69 -8.43
C THR A 250 -11.39 -1.93 -9.16
N ALA A 251 -11.72 -1.18 -10.21
CA ALA A 251 -10.74 -0.53 -11.11
C ALA A 251 -9.72 0.37 -10.39
N PHE A 252 -10.09 1.03 -9.30
CA PHE A 252 -9.18 1.89 -8.55
C PHE A 252 -8.10 1.11 -7.78
N MET A 253 -8.29 -0.17 -7.49
CA MET A 253 -7.34 -0.97 -6.70
C MET A 253 -6.00 -1.18 -7.43
N PRO A 254 -5.97 -1.62 -8.71
CA PRO A 254 -4.73 -1.65 -9.47
C PRO A 254 -4.13 -0.26 -9.70
N GLU A 255 -4.94 0.79 -9.88
CA GLU A 255 -4.45 2.16 -10.01
C GLU A 255 -3.70 2.63 -8.73
N TRP A 256 -4.23 2.34 -7.55
CA TRP A 256 -3.57 2.65 -6.28
C TRP A 256 -2.29 1.86 -6.08
N HIS A 257 -2.29 0.59 -6.51
CA HIS A 257 -1.07 -0.22 -6.49
C HIS A 257 0.01 0.37 -7.40
N ASP A 258 -0.31 0.72 -8.65
CA ASP A 258 0.64 1.31 -9.59
C ASP A 258 1.19 2.65 -9.10
N GLU A 259 0.34 3.42 -8.43
CA GLU A 259 0.73 4.68 -7.81
C GLU A 259 1.68 4.45 -6.62
N SER A 260 1.34 3.52 -5.72
CA SER A 260 2.17 3.20 -4.55
C SER A 260 3.47 2.49 -4.93
N ALA A 261 3.47 1.67 -5.98
CA ALA A 261 4.64 0.99 -6.48
C ALA A 261 5.79 1.97 -6.84
N ARG A 262 5.47 3.15 -7.37
CA ARG A 262 6.47 4.19 -7.65
C ARG A 262 7.18 4.69 -6.39
N TRP A 263 6.44 4.85 -5.30
CA TRP A 263 7.01 5.23 -4.01
C TRP A 263 7.85 4.09 -3.43
N ILE A 264 7.33 2.87 -3.45
CA ILE A 264 8.00 1.68 -2.93
C ILE A 264 9.34 1.47 -3.63
N ASP A 265 9.33 1.51 -4.97
CA ASP A 265 10.54 1.34 -5.79
C ASP A 265 11.57 2.44 -5.54
N ALA A 266 11.13 3.70 -5.36
CA ALA A 266 12.02 4.82 -5.05
C ALA A 266 12.68 4.67 -3.67
N VAL A 267 11.94 4.24 -2.64
CA VAL A 267 12.45 4.00 -1.30
C VAL A 267 13.47 2.87 -1.31
N VAL A 268 13.11 1.71 -1.88
CA VAL A 268 14.00 0.53 -1.97
C VAL A 268 15.27 0.86 -2.72
N LYS A 269 15.17 1.49 -3.89
CA LYS A 269 16.31 1.91 -4.70
C LYS A 269 17.26 2.83 -3.94
N THR A 270 16.72 3.84 -3.27
CA THR A 270 17.53 4.81 -2.53
C THR A 270 18.23 4.15 -1.35
N ALA A 271 17.52 3.35 -0.56
CA ALA A 271 18.08 2.67 0.60
C ALA A 271 19.14 1.62 0.22
N ALA A 272 18.92 0.87 -0.86
CA ALA A 272 19.88 -0.11 -1.35
C ALA A 272 21.15 0.55 -1.93
N ALA A 273 21.02 1.71 -2.55
CA ALA A 273 22.16 2.45 -3.11
C ALA A 273 23.06 3.11 -2.07
N GLU A 274 22.61 3.27 -0.83
CA GLU A 274 23.41 3.90 0.25
C GLU A 274 24.69 3.14 0.56
N SER A 275 24.63 1.81 0.58
CA SER A 275 25.77 0.97 0.85
C SER A 275 25.63 -0.45 0.32
N SER A 276 26.76 -1.14 0.07
CA SER A 276 26.76 -2.54 -0.27
C SER A 276 26.17 -3.45 0.85
N ALA A 277 26.22 -3.00 2.10
CA ALA A 277 25.61 -3.72 3.23
C ALA A 277 24.08 -3.64 3.15
N ASN A 278 23.51 -2.45 2.96
CA ASN A 278 22.07 -2.29 2.75
C ASN A 278 21.59 -3.05 1.52
N ASN A 279 22.33 -2.99 0.41
CA ASN A 279 21.96 -3.70 -0.80
C ASN A 279 21.84 -5.20 -0.56
N ARG A 280 22.85 -5.83 0.05
CA ARG A 280 22.79 -7.27 0.37
C ARG A 280 21.67 -7.63 1.32
N LEU A 281 21.44 -6.80 2.35
CA LEU A 281 20.39 -7.00 3.34
C LEU A 281 19.00 -6.94 2.68
N ILE A 282 18.75 -5.87 1.94
CA ILE A 282 17.45 -5.65 1.27
C ILE A 282 17.22 -6.72 0.19
N SER A 283 18.22 -7.08 -0.61
CA SER A 283 18.13 -8.18 -1.59
C SER A 283 17.80 -9.52 -0.92
N GLY A 284 18.39 -9.80 0.24
CA GLY A 284 18.06 -11.01 1.01
C GLY A 284 16.60 -11.02 1.48
N TRP A 285 16.08 -9.90 1.97
CA TRP A 285 14.68 -9.78 2.35
C TRP A 285 13.74 -9.89 1.14
N VAL A 286 14.08 -9.22 0.02
CA VAL A 286 13.30 -9.31 -1.23
C VAL A 286 13.19 -10.78 -1.68
N GLN A 287 14.29 -11.50 -1.72
CA GLN A 287 14.29 -12.91 -2.10
C GLN A 287 13.42 -13.76 -1.16
N ALA A 288 13.67 -13.66 0.15
CA ALA A 288 12.99 -14.50 1.14
C ALA A 288 11.47 -14.22 1.19
N TRP A 289 11.08 -12.95 1.20
CA TRP A 289 9.67 -12.57 1.28
C TRP A 289 8.92 -12.79 -0.03
N THR A 290 9.56 -12.62 -1.20
CA THR A 290 8.96 -12.93 -2.49
C THR A 290 8.70 -14.43 -2.65
N GLU A 291 9.63 -15.29 -2.22
CA GLU A 291 9.42 -16.74 -2.23
C GLU A 291 8.24 -17.14 -1.35
N ARG A 292 8.17 -16.61 -0.12
CA ARG A 292 7.06 -16.84 0.79
C ARG A 292 5.73 -16.33 0.23
N ALA A 293 5.72 -15.14 -0.39
CA ALA A 293 4.51 -14.56 -0.99
C ALA A 293 4.03 -15.39 -2.19
N ARG A 294 4.94 -15.89 -3.03
CA ARG A 294 4.59 -16.83 -4.11
C ARG A 294 3.95 -18.11 -3.58
N ALA A 295 4.55 -18.72 -2.56
CA ALA A 295 3.98 -19.90 -1.92
C ALA A 295 2.59 -19.62 -1.31
N ALA A 296 2.42 -18.43 -0.70
CA ALA A 296 1.17 -18.00 -0.11
C ALA A 296 0.05 -17.76 -1.13
N LEU A 297 0.39 -17.23 -2.30
CA LEU A 297 -0.57 -16.92 -3.36
C LEU A 297 -0.85 -18.09 -4.30
N ALA A 298 -0.03 -19.15 -4.31
CA ALA A 298 -0.23 -20.29 -5.22
C ALA A 298 -1.62 -20.97 -5.06
N PRO A 299 -2.13 -21.25 -3.84
CA PRO A 299 -3.49 -21.79 -3.69
C PRO A 299 -4.58 -20.79 -4.11
N VAL A 300 -4.36 -19.49 -3.90
CA VAL A 300 -5.30 -18.43 -4.33
C VAL A 300 -5.32 -18.32 -5.86
N ALA A 301 -4.17 -18.39 -6.52
CA ALA A 301 -4.07 -18.42 -7.97
C ALA A 301 -4.83 -19.62 -8.58
N GLN A 302 -4.65 -20.81 -7.99
CA GLN A 302 -5.38 -22.01 -8.38
C GLN A 302 -6.89 -21.86 -8.14
N LEU A 303 -7.29 -21.28 -7.02
CA LEU A 303 -8.69 -20.97 -6.75
C LEU A 303 -9.25 -20.00 -7.81
N ALA A 304 -8.54 -18.94 -8.14
CA ALA A 304 -9.00 -17.88 -9.03
C ALA A 304 -9.08 -18.33 -10.50
N LEU A 305 -8.02 -18.97 -11.00
CA LEU A 305 -7.79 -19.18 -12.43
C LEU A 305 -7.67 -20.65 -12.84
N GLY A 306 -7.76 -21.60 -11.89
CA GLY A 306 -7.57 -23.03 -12.18
C GLY A 306 -6.16 -23.29 -12.74
N ASP A 307 -6.08 -24.05 -13.83
CA ASP A 307 -4.80 -24.45 -14.44
C ASP A 307 -3.94 -23.25 -14.90
N ALA A 308 -4.57 -22.12 -15.27
CA ALA A 308 -3.84 -20.89 -15.64
C ALA A 308 -3.26 -20.13 -14.45
N GLY A 309 -3.61 -20.52 -13.22
CA GLY A 309 -3.21 -19.80 -12.02
C GLY A 309 -1.70 -19.75 -11.78
N GLN A 310 -1.00 -20.85 -12.07
CA GLN A 310 0.45 -20.92 -11.91
C GLN A 310 1.20 -20.02 -12.91
N ASP A 311 0.73 -19.97 -14.15
CA ASP A 311 1.31 -19.10 -15.18
C ASP A 311 1.08 -17.62 -14.84
N ALA A 312 -0.13 -17.26 -14.42
CA ALA A 312 -0.45 -15.90 -14.00
C ALA A 312 0.41 -15.45 -12.80
N LEU A 313 0.64 -16.33 -11.83
CA LEU A 313 1.52 -16.05 -10.69
C LEU A 313 2.99 -15.94 -11.12
N ALA A 314 3.44 -16.75 -12.08
CA ALA A 314 4.78 -16.67 -12.65
C ALA A 314 5.00 -15.35 -13.41
N ASP A 315 4.00 -14.88 -14.15
CA ASP A 315 4.03 -13.60 -14.84
C ASP A 315 4.09 -12.42 -13.84
N ALA A 316 3.30 -12.48 -12.77
CA ALA A 316 3.37 -11.48 -11.70
C ALA A 316 4.77 -11.46 -11.05
N ALA A 317 5.36 -12.63 -10.80
CA ALA A 317 6.71 -12.75 -10.25
C ALA A 317 7.78 -12.20 -11.20
N THR A 318 7.63 -12.41 -12.50
CA THR A 318 8.53 -11.84 -13.52
C THR A 318 8.49 -10.31 -13.52
N ARG A 319 7.29 -9.72 -13.47
CA ARG A 319 7.12 -8.26 -13.37
C ARG A 319 7.73 -7.69 -12.08
N LEU A 320 7.54 -8.37 -10.95
CA LEU A 320 8.15 -7.97 -9.68
C LEU A 320 9.69 -8.06 -9.75
N ALA A 321 10.24 -9.13 -10.31
CA ALA A 321 11.69 -9.29 -10.49
C ALA A 321 12.29 -8.18 -11.37
N GLU A 322 11.58 -7.74 -12.42
CA GLU A 322 12.00 -6.59 -13.22
C GLU A 322 12.02 -5.28 -12.43
N ARG A 323 11.01 -5.06 -11.57
CA ARG A 323 10.97 -3.88 -10.67
C ARG A 323 12.17 -3.92 -9.71
N CYS A 324 12.41 -5.05 -9.05
CA CYS A 324 13.54 -5.25 -8.14
C CYS A 324 14.88 -5.01 -8.82
N ARG A 325 15.08 -5.53 -10.05
CA ARG A 325 16.29 -5.29 -10.84
C ARG A 325 16.49 -3.80 -11.17
N LYS A 326 15.41 -3.07 -11.52
CA LYS A 326 15.48 -1.62 -11.76
C LYS A 326 15.77 -0.83 -10.48
N ALA A 327 15.37 -1.35 -9.32
CA ALA A 327 15.70 -0.79 -8.02
C ALA A 327 17.10 -1.19 -7.53
N GLY A 328 17.80 -2.08 -8.22
CA GLY A 328 19.14 -2.53 -7.87
C GLY A 328 19.19 -3.59 -6.77
N VAL A 329 18.07 -4.29 -6.52
CA VAL A 329 17.93 -5.37 -5.54
C VAL A 329 17.44 -6.64 -6.28
N ALA A 330 18.34 -7.60 -6.52
CA ALA A 330 18.02 -8.85 -7.20
C ALA A 330 18.99 -9.94 -6.76
#